data_634a8220c3d298935ef3f2f7d2f288a5
#
_entry.id   634a8220c3d298935ef3f2f7d2f288a5
#
_cell.length_a   1.000
_cell.length_b   1.000
_cell.length_c   1.000
_cell.angle_alpha   90.00
_cell.angle_beta   90.00
_cell.angle_gamma   90.00
#
_symmetry.space_group_name_H-M   'P 1'
#
loop_
_entity.id
_entity.type
_entity.pdbx_description
1 polymer ?
#
loop_
_entity_poly.entity_id
_entity_poly.type
_entity_poly.pdbx_seq_one_letter_code
_entity_poly.pdbx_strand_id
1 'polypeptide(L)'
;QYQPLTKQGNLDVGSGFNDDPLWLIAAVAAYLKETGDYGILDELVPFDCKKGSEVPLFEHLNKSFHYTATHLGPHKLPLIGRADWNDCLNLNCFSSEPGESFQTTGPSEGPVAESVFIAAMFVKYGKEFKEICLRTGHEDLAKEAESAVADMYQAVLDAGWDGEWFLRAYDSQSAKVGSKECEEGKIYIEPQGFCVMAEIGKEEGLAEKALDSVHKHLETKYGIMILQPAYTRYHLELGEISSYPPGYKENAGIFCHNNPWISIAEAVLGRGDLAFDVYRKICPSYIEEISDVHRTEPYIYSQMIAGADAARFGEAKNSWLTGTAAWTFVNLSQALLGIQPEYDGLVVNPCLPKAFGDLQIKRRYRDAEYYIDIRKPDGVEKGVEWMEVDGEKIAGNQIPLIPGKKEYHVTVQMG
;
A
#
# COMPACT_ATOMS: atom_id res chain seq x y z
N GLN A 1 -0.92 6.56 17.16
CA GLN A 1 -1.15 7.73 16.27
C GLN A 1 -0.49 8.98 16.84
N TYR A 2 -0.10 9.91 15.97
CA TYR A 2 0.58 11.14 16.34
C TYR A 2 -0.37 12.34 16.35
N GLN A 3 -0.35 13.11 17.42
CA GLN A 3 -1.10 14.35 17.54
C GLN A 3 -0.23 15.56 17.15
N PRO A 4 -0.45 16.22 16.03
CA PRO A 4 0.38 17.31 15.55
C PRO A 4 0.44 18.52 16.50
N LEU A 5 -0.65 18.80 17.21
CA LEU A 5 -0.74 19.93 18.13
C LEU A 5 0.08 19.74 19.40
N THR A 6 0.04 18.55 19.98
CA THR A 6 0.77 18.21 21.20
C THR A 6 2.17 17.68 20.90
N LYS A 7 2.44 17.27 19.65
CA LYS A 7 3.67 16.58 19.23
C LYS A 7 3.95 15.30 20.03
N GLN A 8 2.89 14.61 20.42
CA GLN A 8 2.96 13.38 21.23
C GLN A 8 2.15 12.27 20.55
N GLY A 9 2.48 11.03 20.88
CA GLY A 9 1.65 9.88 20.57
C GLY A 9 0.32 9.97 21.32
N ASN A 10 -0.76 9.50 20.70
CA ASN A 10 -2.06 9.40 21.33
C ASN A 10 -2.32 7.95 21.70
N LEU A 11 -2.23 7.64 23.00
CA LEU A 11 -2.43 6.27 23.51
C LEU A 11 -3.92 5.90 23.62
N ASP A 12 -4.80 6.91 23.71
CA ASP A 12 -6.22 6.70 23.94
C ASP A 12 -7.01 6.50 22.65
N VAL A 13 -6.48 7.03 21.52
CA VAL A 13 -7.10 6.94 20.21
C VAL A 13 -6.13 6.30 19.21
N GLY A 14 -6.57 5.24 18.57
CA GLY A 14 -5.77 4.52 17.57
C GLY A 14 -4.75 3.55 18.14
N SER A 15 -4.86 3.16 19.41
CA SER A 15 -4.13 2.01 19.94
C SER A 15 -4.74 0.70 19.43
N GLY A 16 -3.89 -0.30 19.16
CA GLY A 16 -4.32 -1.62 18.71
C GLY A 16 -4.61 -1.75 17.22
N PHE A 17 -4.14 -0.80 16.39
CA PHE A 17 -4.10 -0.95 14.93
C PHE A 17 -2.85 -1.74 14.57
N ASN A 18 -3.02 -3.00 14.17
CA ASN A 18 -1.90 -3.94 14.08
C ASN A 18 -1.12 -3.83 12.76
N ASP A 19 -1.51 -2.95 11.84
CA ASP A 19 -0.71 -2.55 10.68
C ASP A 19 0.31 -1.43 11.00
N ASP A 20 0.07 -0.61 12.03
CA ASP A 20 0.92 0.53 12.42
C ASP A 20 2.42 0.18 12.51
N PRO A 21 2.82 -0.96 13.11
CA PRO A 21 4.24 -1.34 13.17
C PRO A 21 4.92 -1.47 11.82
N LEU A 22 4.20 -1.94 10.80
CA LEU A 22 4.75 -2.18 9.47
C LEU A 22 4.95 -0.88 8.68
N TRP A 23 4.15 0.14 8.95
CA TRP A 23 4.33 1.46 8.35
C TRP A 23 5.63 2.13 8.79
N LEU A 24 6.10 1.86 10.01
CA LEU A 24 7.41 2.34 10.46
C LEU A 24 8.54 1.73 9.61
N ILE A 25 8.50 0.42 9.38
CA ILE A 25 9.49 -0.27 8.54
C ILE A 25 9.45 0.29 7.11
N ALA A 26 8.25 0.47 6.54
CA ALA A 26 8.06 1.06 5.22
C ALA A 26 8.68 2.46 5.11
N ALA A 27 8.42 3.32 6.10
CA ALA A 27 8.92 4.70 6.11
C ALA A 27 10.44 4.76 6.23
N VAL A 28 11.03 3.97 7.13
CA VAL A 28 12.49 3.95 7.32
C VAL A 28 13.19 3.35 6.10
N ALA A 29 12.67 2.25 5.52
CA ALA A 29 13.21 1.69 4.30
C ALA A 29 13.21 2.71 3.14
N ALA A 30 12.09 3.42 2.95
CA ALA A 30 12.00 4.47 1.93
C ALA A 30 12.98 5.62 2.18
N TYR A 31 13.16 6.03 3.44
CA TYR A 31 14.13 7.05 3.83
C TYR A 31 15.57 6.61 3.50
N LEU A 32 15.95 5.39 3.89
CA LEU A 32 17.29 4.86 3.61
C LEU A 32 17.58 4.74 2.12
N LYS A 33 16.62 4.28 1.33
CA LYS A 33 16.73 4.18 -0.12
C LYS A 33 16.90 5.56 -0.76
N GLU A 34 16.14 6.55 -0.34
CA GLU A 34 16.20 7.92 -0.88
C GLU A 34 17.47 8.65 -0.46
N THR A 35 17.87 8.55 0.80
CA THR A 35 18.95 9.38 1.35
C THR A 35 20.31 8.69 1.44
N GLY A 36 20.31 7.40 1.68
CA GLY A 36 21.53 6.65 2.05
C GLY A 36 22.04 6.93 3.47
N ASP A 37 21.25 7.62 4.29
CA ASP A 37 21.61 8.01 5.66
C ASP A 37 21.27 6.89 6.65
N TYR A 38 22.20 5.97 6.84
CA TYR A 38 22.06 4.90 7.84
C TYR A 38 22.24 5.40 9.28
N GLY A 39 22.77 6.62 9.49
CA GLY A 39 22.91 7.21 10.83
C GLY A 39 21.58 7.38 11.55
N ILE A 40 20.47 7.50 10.80
CA ILE A 40 19.11 7.56 11.37
C ILE A 40 18.78 6.36 12.27
N LEU A 41 19.36 5.19 11.99
CA LEU A 41 19.09 3.95 12.72
C LEU A 41 19.65 3.98 14.16
N ASP A 42 20.65 4.81 14.42
CA ASP A 42 21.28 4.98 15.73
C ASP A 42 20.61 6.09 16.56
N GLU A 43 19.69 6.87 15.95
CA GLU A 43 18.98 7.93 16.66
C GLU A 43 18.14 7.37 17.81
N LEU A 44 18.29 7.97 18.99
CA LEU A 44 17.59 7.55 20.19
C LEU A 44 16.16 8.09 20.21
N VAL A 45 15.19 7.20 20.13
CA VAL A 45 13.77 7.53 20.12
C VAL A 45 13.07 6.88 21.32
N PRO A 46 12.28 7.63 22.11
CA PRO A 46 11.55 7.07 23.24
C PRO A 46 10.32 6.30 22.78
N PHE A 47 9.95 5.24 23.51
CA PHE A 47 8.62 4.65 23.41
C PHE A 47 7.58 5.56 24.09
N ASP A 48 6.43 5.77 23.44
CA ASP A 48 5.29 6.53 23.99
C ASP A 48 5.67 7.91 24.55
N CYS A 49 6.68 8.55 24.00
CA CYS A 49 7.23 9.81 24.49
C CYS A 49 7.69 9.76 25.96
N LYS A 50 7.93 8.58 26.52
CA LYS A 50 8.37 8.40 27.92
C LYS A 50 9.87 8.62 28.03
N LYS A 51 10.25 9.66 28.77
CA LYS A 51 11.65 9.92 29.08
C LYS A 51 12.29 8.72 29.81
N GLY A 52 13.45 8.28 29.33
CA GLY A 52 14.20 7.15 29.87
C GLY A 52 13.86 5.81 29.20
N SER A 53 13.01 5.82 28.16
CA SER A 53 12.72 4.64 27.33
C SER A 53 13.38 4.71 25.96
N GLU A 54 14.30 5.64 25.76
CA GLU A 54 14.97 5.88 24.49
C GLU A 54 15.84 4.69 24.10
N VAL A 55 15.63 4.17 22.90
CA VAL A 55 16.47 3.16 22.26
C VAL A 55 16.76 3.59 20.81
N PRO A 56 17.79 3.00 20.17
CA PRO A 56 18.04 3.25 18.75
C PRO A 56 16.79 2.98 17.89
N LEU A 57 16.59 3.76 16.83
CA LEU A 57 15.48 3.54 15.89
C LEU A 57 15.48 2.10 15.32
N PHE A 58 16.66 1.50 15.14
CA PHE A 58 16.76 0.09 14.72
C PHE A 58 16.00 -0.85 15.67
N GLU A 59 16.05 -0.63 16.98
CA GLU A 59 15.30 -1.46 17.94
C GLU A 59 13.79 -1.28 17.84
N HIS A 60 13.31 -0.11 17.41
CA HIS A 60 11.91 0.09 17.09
C HIS A 60 11.49 -0.74 15.85
N LEU A 61 12.33 -0.80 14.80
CA LEU A 61 12.07 -1.65 13.63
C LEU A 61 12.06 -3.12 14.02
N ASN A 62 13.03 -3.56 14.80
CA ASN A 62 13.15 -4.93 15.30
C ASN A 62 11.91 -5.33 16.09
N LYS A 63 11.47 -4.49 17.01
CA LYS A 63 10.24 -4.71 17.80
C LYS A 63 8.99 -4.73 16.92
N SER A 64 8.90 -3.82 15.94
CA SER A 64 7.78 -3.74 15.00
C SER A 64 7.65 -5.01 14.15
N PHE A 65 8.76 -5.51 13.63
CA PHE A 65 8.80 -6.74 12.87
C PHE A 65 8.35 -7.94 13.71
N HIS A 66 8.95 -8.13 14.90
CA HIS A 66 8.64 -9.25 15.78
C HIS A 66 7.22 -9.19 16.35
N TYR A 67 6.68 -8.00 16.58
CA TYR A 67 5.28 -7.85 17.01
C TYR A 67 4.37 -8.54 16.00
N THR A 68 4.46 -8.19 14.72
CA THR A 68 3.59 -8.79 13.69
C THR A 68 3.91 -10.29 13.49
N ALA A 69 5.21 -10.66 13.48
CA ALA A 69 5.62 -12.06 13.30
C ALA A 69 5.11 -13.01 14.38
N THR A 70 4.85 -12.51 15.59
CA THR A 70 4.44 -13.33 16.75
C THR A 70 2.97 -13.19 17.14
N HIS A 71 2.27 -12.16 16.66
CA HIS A 71 0.84 -11.94 16.93
C HIS A 71 -0.02 -12.53 15.81
N LEU A 72 -0.06 -13.86 15.77
CA LEU A 72 -0.76 -14.62 14.74
C LEU A 72 -2.01 -15.30 15.28
N GLY A 73 -3.04 -15.38 14.44
CA GLY A 73 -4.26 -16.09 14.71
C GLY A 73 -4.24 -17.56 14.25
N PRO A 74 -5.41 -18.23 14.26
CA PRO A 74 -5.52 -19.65 13.94
C PRO A 74 -5.02 -20.06 12.56
N HIS A 75 -5.11 -19.17 11.56
CA HIS A 75 -4.65 -19.42 10.19
C HIS A 75 -3.20 -18.99 9.95
N LYS A 76 -2.46 -18.63 11.02
CA LYS A 76 -1.10 -18.07 10.95
C LYS A 76 -1.01 -16.73 10.22
N LEU A 77 -2.13 -16.03 10.09
CA LEU A 77 -2.18 -14.66 9.60
C LEU A 77 -2.10 -13.69 10.79
N PRO A 78 -1.67 -12.44 10.59
CA PRO A 78 -1.57 -11.48 11.68
C PRO A 78 -2.95 -11.15 12.26
N LEU A 79 -3.02 -11.08 13.60
CA LEU A 79 -4.21 -10.59 14.29
C LEU A 79 -4.46 -9.13 13.93
N ILE A 80 -5.71 -8.79 13.64
CA ILE A 80 -6.07 -7.44 13.18
C ILE A 80 -6.04 -6.39 14.31
N GLY A 81 -6.19 -6.83 15.58
CA GLY A 81 -6.34 -5.93 16.70
C GLY A 81 -7.70 -5.23 16.69
N ARG A 82 -7.73 -3.94 17.02
CA ARG A 82 -8.91 -3.10 16.94
C ARG A 82 -9.40 -2.91 15.51
N ALA A 83 -8.45 -2.68 14.61
CA ALA A 83 -8.61 -2.56 13.17
C ALA A 83 -7.22 -2.62 12.50
N ASP A 84 -7.16 -2.48 11.19
CA ASP A 84 -5.96 -2.16 10.42
C ASP A 84 -6.15 -0.79 9.72
N TRP A 85 -5.48 -0.55 8.58
CA TRP A 85 -5.61 0.68 7.82
C TRP A 85 -7.07 1.10 7.58
N ASN A 86 -7.98 0.14 7.42
CA ASN A 86 -9.41 0.40 7.39
C ASN A 86 -9.93 0.43 8.83
N ASP A 87 -9.82 1.57 9.47
CA ASP A 87 -10.16 1.80 10.86
C ASP A 87 -11.65 1.56 11.20
N CYS A 88 -12.48 1.40 10.17
CA CYS A 88 -13.90 1.10 10.31
C CYS A 88 -14.24 -0.40 10.25
N LEU A 89 -13.26 -1.27 9.92
CA LEU A 89 -13.45 -2.74 9.98
C LEU A 89 -13.06 -3.26 11.37
N ASN A 90 -14.05 -3.37 12.25
CA ASN A 90 -13.85 -3.57 13.70
C ASN A 90 -14.24 -4.99 14.15
N LEU A 91 -13.41 -5.98 13.80
CA LEU A 91 -13.72 -7.39 14.00
C LEU A 91 -13.63 -7.86 15.47
N ASN A 92 -13.18 -6.99 16.38
CA ASN A 92 -13.07 -7.28 17.83
C ASN A 92 -13.82 -6.27 18.73
N CYS A 93 -14.43 -5.22 18.20
CA CYS A 93 -14.96 -4.13 19.01
C CYS A 93 -16.43 -4.28 19.43
N PHE A 94 -17.23 -4.98 18.63
CA PHE A 94 -18.64 -5.32 18.91
C PHE A 94 -19.50 -4.14 19.41
N SER A 95 -19.37 -2.97 18.77
CA SER A 95 -20.21 -1.82 19.06
C SER A 95 -21.68 -2.17 18.79
N SER A 96 -22.55 -2.04 19.80
CA SER A 96 -23.94 -2.49 19.71
C SER A 96 -24.82 -1.55 18.91
N GLU A 97 -24.39 -0.30 18.73
CA GLU A 97 -25.16 0.74 18.04
C GLU A 97 -24.35 1.32 16.89
N PRO A 98 -24.97 1.56 15.71
CA PRO A 98 -24.35 2.30 14.62
C PRO A 98 -23.92 3.70 15.07
N GLY A 99 -22.67 4.06 14.75
CA GLY A 99 -22.12 5.36 15.13
C GLY A 99 -21.54 5.43 16.54
N GLU A 100 -21.59 4.35 17.32
CA GLU A 100 -20.79 4.23 18.54
C GLU A 100 -19.30 4.18 18.14
N SER A 101 -18.47 4.98 18.84
CA SER A 101 -17.06 5.06 18.46
C SER A 101 -16.33 3.77 18.76
N PHE A 102 -15.84 3.08 17.74
CA PHE A 102 -14.96 1.92 17.86
C PHE A 102 -13.66 2.25 18.62
N GLN A 103 -13.26 3.52 18.66
CA GLN A 103 -12.05 3.96 19.35
C GLN A 103 -12.19 3.92 20.88
N THR A 104 -13.41 3.98 21.37
CA THR A 104 -13.71 3.99 22.81
C THR A 104 -14.44 2.73 23.29
N THR A 105 -14.98 1.93 22.38
CA THR A 105 -15.59 0.64 22.70
C THR A 105 -14.57 -0.49 22.75
N GLY A 106 -14.77 -1.46 23.60
CA GLY A 106 -13.94 -2.65 23.74
C GLY A 106 -14.69 -3.93 23.39
N PRO A 107 -13.98 -5.06 23.29
CA PRO A 107 -12.52 -5.21 23.32
C PRO A 107 -11.83 -4.63 22.10
N SER A 108 -10.55 -4.28 22.22
CA SER A 108 -9.72 -3.75 21.12
C SER A 108 -8.79 -4.80 20.51
N GLU A 109 -8.76 -5.97 21.09
CA GLU A 109 -7.93 -7.09 20.66
C GLU A 109 -8.67 -8.41 20.85
N GLY A 110 -8.28 -9.42 20.07
CA GLY A 110 -8.81 -10.78 20.18
C GLY A 110 -7.83 -11.79 19.60
N PRO A 111 -7.91 -13.06 19.99
CA PRO A 111 -6.95 -14.08 19.58
C PRO A 111 -7.29 -14.76 18.25
N VAL A 112 -8.32 -14.32 17.53
CA VAL A 112 -8.88 -15.06 16.39
C VAL A 112 -8.99 -14.21 15.13
N ALA A 113 -9.44 -12.95 15.23
CA ALA A 113 -9.66 -12.10 14.05
C ALA A 113 -8.33 -11.73 13.37
N GLU A 114 -8.19 -12.06 12.07
CA GLU A 114 -6.95 -11.99 11.31
C GLU A 114 -7.12 -11.12 10.07
N SER A 115 -6.04 -10.43 9.64
CA SER A 115 -6.03 -9.57 8.45
C SER A 115 -5.09 -10.11 7.36
N VAL A 116 -5.64 -10.39 6.18
CA VAL A 116 -4.85 -10.72 4.99
C VAL A 116 -4.09 -9.50 4.46
N PHE A 117 -4.64 -8.30 4.65
CA PHE A 117 -3.96 -7.05 4.29
C PHE A 117 -2.67 -6.85 5.11
N ILE A 118 -2.72 -7.04 6.44
CA ILE A 118 -1.52 -6.96 7.29
C ILE A 118 -0.50 -8.05 6.90
N ALA A 119 -0.97 -9.25 6.57
CA ALA A 119 -0.09 -10.33 6.10
C ALA A 119 0.66 -9.95 4.82
N ALA A 120 -0.02 -9.33 3.86
CA ALA A 120 0.59 -8.85 2.64
C ALA A 120 1.60 -7.71 2.91
N MET A 121 1.27 -6.78 3.81
CA MET A 121 2.21 -5.76 4.29
C MET A 121 3.46 -6.39 4.92
N PHE A 122 3.26 -7.41 5.76
CA PHE A 122 4.38 -8.10 6.40
C PHE A 122 5.31 -8.77 5.39
N VAL A 123 4.77 -9.44 4.37
CA VAL A 123 5.57 -10.02 3.30
C VAL A 123 6.36 -8.94 2.57
N LYS A 124 5.74 -7.81 2.25
CA LYS A 124 6.39 -6.71 1.54
C LYS A 124 7.48 -6.05 2.38
N TYR A 125 7.14 -5.58 3.56
CA TYR A 125 8.04 -4.78 4.39
C TYR A 125 8.97 -5.61 5.27
N GLY A 126 8.68 -6.89 5.48
CA GLY A 126 9.61 -7.85 6.07
C GLY A 126 10.82 -8.11 5.19
N LYS A 127 10.65 -8.09 3.85
CA LYS A 127 11.78 -8.12 2.90
C LYS A 127 12.68 -6.88 3.07
N GLU A 128 12.09 -5.70 3.32
CA GLU A 128 12.84 -4.47 3.59
C GLU A 128 13.59 -4.55 4.93
N PHE A 129 12.93 -5.06 5.98
CA PHE A 129 13.58 -5.26 7.28
C PHE A 129 14.77 -6.23 7.17
N LYS A 130 14.61 -7.36 6.46
CA LYS A 130 15.71 -8.28 6.14
C LYS A 130 16.88 -7.55 5.51
N GLU A 131 16.63 -6.73 4.49
CA GLU A 131 17.67 -6.00 3.77
C GLU A 131 18.37 -4.97 4.67
N ILE A 132 17.64 -4.27 5.52
CA ILE A 132 18.21 -3.35 6.52
C ILE A 132 19.13 -4.14 7.48
N CYS A 133 18.69 -5.30 7.97
CA CYS A 133 19.48 -6.15 8.86
C CYS A 133 20.81 -6.60 8.19
N LEU A 134 20.77 -7.02 6.93
CA LEU A 134 21.99 -7.40 6.19
C LEU A 134 22.97 -6.24 6.07
N ARG A 135 22.47 -5.05 5.75
CA ARG A 135 23.31 -3.83 5.57
C ARG A 135 23.88 -3.28 6.86
N THR A 136 23.29 -3.64 7.98
CA THR A 136 23.74 -3.21 9.32
C THR A 136 24.45 -4.32 10.09
N GLY A 137 24.74 -5.46 9.47
CA GLY A 137 25.52 -6.55 10.06
C GLY A 137 24.74 -7.46 11.02
N HIS A 138 23.40 -7.42 10.99
CA HIS A 138 22.52 -8.24 11.83
C HIS A 138 22.08 -9.51 11.07
N GLU A 139 23.03 -10.35 10.67
CA GLU A 139 22.79 -11.52 9.80
C GLU A 139 21.79 -12.53 10.39
N ASP A 140 21.77 -12.73 11.71
CA ASP A 140 20.86 -13.68 12.34
C ASP A 140 19.41 -13.16 12.29
N LEU A 141 19.19 -11.86 12.52
CA LEU A 141 17.87 -11.24 12.34
C LEU A 141 17.42 -11.28 10.88
N ALA A 142 18.35 -11.13 9.94
CA ALA A 142 18.03 -11.23 8.51
C ALA A 142 17.54 -12.64 8.13
N LYS A 143 18.15 -13.70 8.67
CA LYS A 143 17.71 -15.10 8.45
C LYS A 143 16.35 -15.36 9.08
N GLU A 144 16.13 -14.84 10.29
CA GLU A 144 14.82 -14.92 10.97
C GLU A 144 13.74 -14.22 10.16
N ALA A 145 14.03 -13.01 9.66
CA ALA A 145 13.11 -12.26 8.82
C ALA A 145 12.80 -13.01 7.52
N GLU A 146 13.79 -13.62 6.87
CA GLU A 146 13.59 -14.42 5.66
C GLU A 146 12.63 -15.59 5.90
N SER A 147 12.83 -16.32 7.00
CA SER A 147 11.96 -17.44 7.37
C SER A 147 10.55 -16.98 7.65
N ALA A 148 10.38 -15.94 8.49
CA ALA A 148 9.07 -15.44 8.86
C ALA A 148 8.29 -14.88 7.65
N VAL A 149 8.97 -14.21 6.71
CA VAL A 149 8.38 -13.73 5.46
C VAL A 149 7.92 -14.90 4.59
N ALA A 150 8.74 -15.97 4.48
CA ALA A 150 8.36 -17.15 3.70
C ALA A 150 7.15 -17.89 4.32
N ASP A 151 7.12 -18.02 5.64
CA ASP A 151 6.00 -18.62 6.36
C ASP A 151 4.71 -17.82 6.19
N MET A 152 4.80 -16.49 6.25
CA MET A 152 3.65 -15.60 6.03
C MET A 152 3.16 -15.64 4.58
N TYR A 153 4.08 -15.67 3.61
CA TYR A 153 3.72 -15.84 2.19
C TYR A 153 2.90 -17.11 1.99
N GLN A 154 3.38 -18.23 2.57
CA GLN A 154 2.67 -19.51 2.48
C GLN A 154 1.31 -19.46 3.20
N ALA A 155 1.23 -18.82 4.37
CA ALA A 155 -0.04 -18.66 5.10
C ALA A 155 -1.09 -17.89 4.28
N VAL A 156 -0.67 -16.86 3.53
CA VAL A 156 -1.59 -16.14 2.63
C VAL A 156 -2.07 -17.03 1.48
N LEU A 157 -1.20 -17.85 0.90
CA LEU A 157 -1.62 -18.79 -0.15
C LEU A 157 -2.60 -19.85 0.39
N ASP A 158 -2.34 -20.38 1.58
CA ASP A 158 -3.12 -21.48 2.17
C ASP A 158 -4.48 -21.00 2.70
N ALA A 159 -4.53 -19.82 3.31
CA ALA A 159 -5.72 -19.34 4.01
C ALA A 159 -6.26 -18.00 3.51
N GLY A 160 -5.50 -17.24 2.75
CA GLY A 160 -5.91 -15.93 2.24
C GLY A 160 -6.53 -15.93 0.85
N TRP A 161 -6.49 -17.05 0.11
CA TRP A 161 -7.00 -17.14 -1.26
C TRP A 161 -8.41 -17.75 -1.34
N ASP A 162 -9.36 -17.09 -2.02
CA ASP A 162 -10.75 -17.53 -2.14
C ASP A 162 -11.14 -18.03 -3.54
N GLY A 163 -10.14 -18.40 -4.36
CA GLY A 163 -10.32 -18.98 -5.68
C GLY A 163 -10.29 -17.98 -6.85
N GLU A 164 -10.78 -16.76 -6.66
CA GLU A 164 -10.75 -15.67 -7.65
C GLU A 164 -10.04 -14.41 -7.15
N TRP A 165 -10.01 -14.19 -5.82
CA TRP A 165 -9.36 -13.04 -5.18
C TRP A 165 -8.89 -13.38 -3.77
N PHE A 166 -8.11 -12.49 -3.14
CA PHE A 166 -7.67 -12.63 -1.75
C PHE A 166 -8.77 -12.19 -0.79
N LEU A 167 -9.01 -12.98 0.27
CA LEU A 167 -9.89 -12.63 1.38
C LEU A 167 -9.46 -11.31 2.02
N ARG A 168 -10.43 -10.61 2.64
CA ARG A 168 -10.12 -9.44 3.45
C ARG A 168 -9.56 -9.81 4.82
N ALA A 169 -10.25 -10.72 5.49
CA ALA A 169 -9.98 -11.06 6.87
C ALA A 169 -10.70 -12.37 7.29
N TYR A 170 -10.40 -12.81 8.50
CA TYR A 170 -11.24 -13.68 9.30
C TYR A 170 -11.76 -12.90 10.49
N ASP A 171 -13.04 -13.04 10.84
CA ASP A 171 -13.63 -12.38 11.99
C ASP A 171 -13.30 -13.08 13.32
N SER A 172 -13.85 -12.58 14.44
CA SER A 172 -13.62 -13.14 15.78
C SER A 172 -14.14 -14.57 15.98
N GLN A 173 -14.93 -15.09 15.05
CA GLN A 173 -15.47 -16.45 15.04
C GLN A 173 -14.84 -17.32 13.94
N SER A 174 -13.78 -16.85 13.31
CA SER A 174 -13.11 -17.46 12.15
C SER A 174 -14.02 -17.55 10.91
N ALA A 175 -15.04 -16.72 10.79
CA ALA A 175 -15.79 -16.60 9.54
C ALA A 175 -15.03 -15.73 8.56
N LYS A 176 -15.09 -16.08 7.26
CA LYS A 176 -14.42 -15.34 6.19
C LYS A 176 -15.08 -13.98 5.96
N VAL A 177 -14.28 -12.95 5.85
CA VAL A 177 -14.67 -11.60 5.40
C VAL A 177 -14.04 -11.34 4.03
N GLY A 178 -14.81 -10.80 3.09
CA GLY A 178 -14.31 -10.59 1.74
C GLY A 178 -14.26 -11.86 0.88
N SER A 179 -15.15 -12.80 1.12
CA SER A 179 -15.30 -14.07 0.39
C SER A 179 -16.47 -14.03 -0.59
N LYS A 180 -16.36 -14.77 -1.68
CA LYS A 180 -17.49 -15.05 -2.58
C LYS A 180 -18.67 -15.70 -1.87
N GLU A 181 -18.45 -16.32 -0.71
CA GLU A 181 -19.47 -16.95 0.12
C GLU A 181 -20.30 -15.92 0.92
N CYS A 182 -19.77 -14.70 1.13
CA CYS A 182 -20.49 -13.61 1.80
C CYS A 182 -21.69 -13.14 0.97
N GLU A 183 -22.75 -12.65 1.62
CA GLU A 183 -23.88 -12.05 0.94
C GLU A 183 -23.54 -10.62 0.45
N GLU A 184 -22.94 -9.81 1.34
CA GLU A 184 -22.44 -8.44 1.14
C GLU A 184 -20.93 -8.42 1.40
N GLY A 185 -20.21 -7.41 0.94
CA GLY A 185 -18.75 -7.30 1.15
C GLY A 185 -17.96 -8.49 0.64
N LYS A 186 -18.24 -8.97 -0.58
CA LYS A 186 -17.60 -10.18 -1.15
C LYS A 186 -16.14 -9.97 -1.53
N ILE A 187 -15.80 -8.78 -2.02
CA ILE A 187 -14.45 -8.44 -2.44
C ILE A 187 -14.06 -7.07 -1.91
N TYR A 188 -12.83 -6.93 -1.45
CA TYR A 188 -12.23 -5.70 -0.94
C TYR A 188 -10.96 -5.36 -1.70
N ILE A 189 -10.69 -4.08 -1.87
CA ILE A 189 -9.55 -3.58 -2.64
C ILE A 189 -8.20 -3.80 -1.94
N GLU A 190 -8.15 -3.65 -0.60
CA GLU A 190 -6.91 -3.57 0.16
C GLU A 190 -6.03 -4.81 0.00
N PRO A 191 -6.53 -6.06 0.20
CA PRO A 191 -5.69 -7.24 0.04
C PRO A 191 -5.29 -7.47 -1.42
N GLN A 192 -6.13 -7.11 -2.40
CA GLN A 192 -5.77 -7.30 -3.80
C GLN A 192 -4.56 -6.45 -4.16
N GLY A 193 -4.59 -5.16 -3.81
CA GLY A 193 -3.47 -4.26 -4.07
C GLY A 193 -2.19 -4.71 -3.37
N PHE A 194 -2.25 -4.94 -2.06
CA PHE A 194 -1.04 -5.25 -1.27
C PHE A 194 -0.47 -6.65 -1.52
N CYS A 195 -1.31 -7.68 -1.72
CA CYS A 195 -0.80 -9.01 -2.07
C CYS A 195 -0.01 -8.95 -3.39
N VAL A 196 -0.54 -8.26 -4.40
CA VAL A 196 0.17 -8.13 -5.69
C VAL A 196 1.42 -7.25 -5.57
N MET A 197 1.37 -6.15 -4.81
CA MET A 197 2.55 -5.32 -4.49
C MET A 197 3.63 -6.08 -3.73
N ALA A 198 3.26 -7.10 -2.95
CA ALA A 198 4.16 -8.02 -2.25
C ALA A 198 4.60 -9.21 -3.12
N GLU A 199 4.08 -9.28 -4.36
CA GLU A 199 4.28 -10.37 -5.34
C GLU A 199 3.74 -11.73 -4.87
N ILE A 200 2.76 -11.72 -3.96
CA ILE A 200 2.10 -12.95 -3.50
C ILE A 200 1.21 -13.50 -4.61
N GLY A 201 1.40 -14.78 -4.93
CA GLY A 201 0.62 -15.47 -5.95
C GLY A 201 0.97 -15.08 -7.39
N LYS A 202 2.07 -14.38 -7.64
CA LYS A 202 2.51 -13.97 -8.97
C LYS A 202 2.96 -15.17 -9.80
N GLU A 203 3.79 -16.02 -9.23
CA GLU A 203 4.28 -17.26 -9.89
C GLU A 203 3.14 -18.25 -10.15
N GLU A 204 2.10 -18.25 -9.32
CA GLU A 204 0.94 -19.13 -9.41
C GLU A 204 -0.17 -18.56 -10.31
N GLY A 205 -0.01 -17.36 -10.85
CA GLY A 205 -1.03 -16.68 -11.65
C GLY A 205 -2.25 -16.22 -10.86
N LEU A 206 -2.13 -16.10 -9.52
CA LEU A 206 -3.20 -15.63 -8.65
C LEU A 206 -3.27 -14.11 -8.63
N ALA A 207 -2.13 -13.43 -8.77
CA ALA A 207 -2.05 -11.98 -8.81
C ALA A 207 -2.87 -11.40 -9.97
N GLU A 208 -2.75 -11.97 -11.17
CA GLU A 208 -3.53 -11.59 -12.34
C GLU A 208 -5.03 -11.77 -12.11
N LYS A 209 -5.44 -12.94 -11.56
CA LYS A 209 -6.85 -13.22 -11.27
C LYS A 209 -7.43 -12.24 -10.24
N ALA A 210 -6.65 -11.90 -9.21
CA ALA A 210 -7.07 -10.95 -8.19
C ALA A 210 -7.34 -9.57 -8.79
N LEU A 211 -6.45 -9.05 -9.64
CA LEU A 211 -6.64 -7.76 -10.30
C LEU A 211 -7.75 -7.79 -11.35
N ASP A 212 -7.88 -8.89 -12.11
CA ASP A 212 -9.02 -9.06 -13.02
C ASP A 212 -10.36 -9.06 -12.26
N SER A 213 -10.38 -9.61 -11.04
CA SER A 213 -11.56 -9.55 -10.16
C SER A 213 -11.83 -8.15 -9.65
N VAL A 214 -10.78 -7.35 -9.35
CA VAL A 214 -10.94 -5.93 -9.02
C VAL A 214 -11.62 -5.18 -10.15
N HIS A 215 -11.12 -5.30 -11.39
CA HIS A 215 -11.73 -4.66 -12.54
C HIS A 215 -13.17 -5.12 -12.79
N LYS A 216 -13.42 -6.40 -12.64
CA LYS A 216 -14.76 -6.98 -12.84
C LYS A 216 -15.79 -6.52 -11.81
N HIS A 217 -15.39 -6.39 -10.55
CA HIS A 217 -16.34 -6.21 -9.44
C HIS A 217 -16.30 -4.83 -8.78
N LEU A 218 -15.14 -4.14 -8.78
CA LEU A 218 -14.94 -2.88 -8.06
C LEU A 218 -14.78 -1.67 -8.98
N GLU A 219 -14.44 -1.88 -10.25
CA GLU A 219 -14.15 -0.78 -11.15
C GLU A 219 -15.39 0.00 -11.53
N THR A 220 -15.24 1.32 -11.55
CA THR A 220 -16.22 2.28 -12.07
C THR A 220 -15.55 3.26 -13.03
N LYS A 221 -16.35 4.10 -13.67
CA LYS A 221 -15.81 5.19 -14.50
C LYS A 221 -15.10 6.30 -13.69
N TYR A 222 -15.25 6.32 -12.36
CA TYR A 222 -14.67 7.34 -11.48
C TYR A 222 -13.56 6.82 -10.55
N GLY A 223 -13.23 5.54 -10.63
CA GLY A 223 -12.21 4.88 -9.81
C GLY A 223 -12.66 3.50 -9.35
N ILE A 224 -11.85 2.89 -8.49
CA ILE A 224 -12.08 1.56 -7.92
C ILE A 224 -12.76 1.71 -6.56
N MET A 225 -13.92 1.06 -6.37
CA MET A 225 -14.62 1.02 -5.08
C MET A 225 -13.86 0.19 -4.06
N ILE A 226 -14.01 0.54 -2.77
CA ILE A 226 -13.28 -0.14 -1.70
C ILE A 226 -13.75 -1.58 -1.49
N LEU A 227 -15.04 -1.85 -1.67
CA LEU A 227 -15.67 -3.16 -1.56
C LEU A 227 -16.94 -3.28 -2.41
N GLN A 228 -17.42 -4.50 -2.65
CA GLN A 228 -18.73 -4.81 -3.25
C GLN A 228 -19.20 -6.23 -2.84
N PRO A 229 -20.55 -6.46 -2.77
CA PRO A 229 -21.64 -5.49 -2.68
C PRO A 229 -21.59 -4.64 -1.40
N ALA A 230 -22.19 -3.45 -1.44
CA ALA A 230 -22.29 -2.59 -0.25
C ALA A 230 -23.09 -3.27 0.86
N TYR A 231 -22.77 -2.94 2.11
CA TYR A 231 -23.57 -3.31 3.27
C TYR A 231 -24.85 -2.48 3.31
N THR A 232 -25.99 -3.15 3.43
CA THR A 232 -27.33 -2.52 3.46
C THR A 232 -27.91 -2.43 4.86
N ARG A 233 -27.27 -3.08 5.85
CA ARG A 233 -27.64 -3.07 7.27
C ARG A 233 -26.39 -3.06 8.14
N TYR A 234 -26.57 -2.70 9.40
CA TYR A 234 -25.49 -2.77 10.37
C TYR A 234 -25.19 -4.24 10.75
N HIS A 235 -23.89 -4.57 10.74
CA HIS A 235 -23.35 -5.86 11.11
C HIS A 235 -22.46 -5.70 12.33
N LEU A 236 -22.89 -6.25 13.47
CA LEU A 236 -22.18 -6.16 14.75
C LEU A 236 -20.75 -6.74 14.66
N GLU A 237 -20.60 -7.82 13.92
CA GLU A 237 -19.35 -8.55 13.71
C GLU A 237 -18.33 -7.81 12.82
N LEU A 238 -18.78 -6.83 12.05
CA LEU A 238 -17.94 -6.03 11.14
C LEU A 238 -17.69 -4.61 11.64
N GLY A 239 -18.61 -4.10 12.47
CA GLY A 239 -18.51 -2.79 13.08
C GLY A 239 -18.86 -1.62 12.16
N GLU A 240 -18.15 -0.51 12.32
CA GLU A 240 -18.51 0.79 11.77
C GLU A 240 -18.60 0.82 10.25
N ILE A 241 -17.83 -0.01 9.54
CA ILE A 241 -17.86 -0.10 8.08
C ILE A 241 -19.28 -0.31 7.52
N SER A 242 -20.11 -1.05 8.25
CA SER A 242 -21.49 -1.35 7.88
C SER A 242 -22.51 -0.30 8.35
N SER A 243 -22.08 0.75 9.06
CA SER A 243 -22.93 1.84 9.51
C SER A 243 -23.08 2.96 8.47
N TYR A 244 -22.13 3.09 7.54
CA TYR A 244 -22.18 4.09 6.49
C TYR A 244 -23.23 3.75 5.43
N PRO A 245 -23.87 4.76 4.82
CA PRO A 245 -24.76 4.52 3.70
C PRO A 245 -24.04 3.86 2.52
N PRO A 246 -24.71 2.95 1.77
CA PRO A 246 -24.14 2.33 0.58
C PRO A 246 -23.53 3.34 -0.41
N GLY A 247 -22.32 3.08 -0.87
CA GLY A 247 -21.57 3.92 -1.78
C GLY A 247 -20.83 5.10 -1.13
N TYR A 248 -20.82 5.19 0.20
CA TYR A 248 -20.11 6.27 0.94
C TYR A 248 -19.06 5.71 1.89
N LYS A 249 -17.96 6.48 2.03
CA LYS A 249 -16.85 6.14 2.92
C LYS A 249 -16.36 4.71 2.65
N GLU A 250 -16.09 3.96 3.69
CA GLU A 250 -15.60 2.59 3.61
C GLU A 250 -16.67 1.58 3.21
N ASN A 251 -17.95 1.98 3.10
CA ASN A 251 -19.02 1.12 2.62
C ASN A 251 -19.27 1.31 1.12
N ALA A 252 -18.45 0.68 0.28
CA ALA A 252 -18.53 0.70 -1.19
C ALA A 252 -18.32 2.09 -1.83
N GLY A 253 -17.74 3.06 -1.12
CA GLY A 253 -17.23 4.28 -1.73
C GLY A 253 -15.98 4.00 -2.58
N ILE A 254 -15.62 4.92 -3.48
CA ILE A 254 -14.31 4.94 -4.12
C ILE A 254 -13.36 5.66 -3.16
N PHE A 255 -12.64 4.88 -2.34
CA PHE A 255 -11.69 5.46 -1.40
C PHE A 255 -10.38 5.74 -2.13
N CYS A 256 -10.09 7.03 -2.37
CA CYS A 256 -9.03 7.41 -3.31
C CYS A 256 -7.62 7.01 -2.85
N HIS A 257 -7.42 6.78 -1.55
CA HIS A 257 -6.14 6.36 -0.97
C HIS A 257 -5.68 4.97 -1.48
N ASN A 258 -6.61 4.01 -1.67
CA ASN A 258 -6.28 2.66 -2.11
C ASN A 258 -6.15 2.52 -3.62
N ASN A 259 -6.69 3.46 -4.40
CA ASN A 259 -6.63 3.37 -5.86
C ASN A 259 -5.19 3.33 -6.39
N PRO A 260 -4.23 4.14 -5.88
CA PRO A 260 -2.82 3.99 -6.24
C PRO A 260 -2.23 2.62 -5.96
N TRP A 261 -2.70 1.87 -4.95
CA TRP A 261 -2.22 0.51 -4.68
C TRP A 261 -2.57 -0.44 -5.83
N ILE A 262 -3.76 -0.31 -6.41
CA ILE A 262 -4.13 -1.08 -7.60
C ILE A 262 -3.31 -0.66 -8.81
N SER A 263 -3.11 0.65 -9.03
CA SER A 263 -2.26 1.14 -10.12
C SER A 263 -0.82 0.62 -10.00
N ILE A 264 -0.23 0.63 -8.78
CA ILE A 264 1.10 0.05 -8.53
C ILE A 264 1.09 -1.47 -8.79
N ALA A 265 0.05 -2.17 -8.33
CA ALA A 265 -0.10 -3.60 -8.54
C ALA A 265 -0.18 -3.97 -10.03
N GLU A 266 -0.95 -3.21 -10.82
CA GLU A 266 -0.98 -3.36 -12.29
C GLU A 266 0.40 -3.11 -12.92
N ALA A 267 1.13 -2.11 -12.43
CA ALA A 267 2.49 -1.84 -12.89
C ALA A 267 3.47 -2.97 -12.50
N VAL A 268 3.29 -3.64 -11.36
CA VAL A 268 4.06 -4.85 -10.99
C VAL A 268 3.84 -5.97 -12.01
N LEU A 269 2.60 -6.13 -12.49
CA LEU A 269 2.27 -7.12 -13.53
C LEU A 269 2.58 -6.67 -14.97
N GLY A 270 3.06 -5.44 -15.16
CA GLY A 270 3.41 -4.92 -16.49
C GLY A 270 2.22 -4.43 -17.32
N ARG A 271 1.08 -4.19 -16.71
CA ARG A 271 -0.17 -3.76 -17.35
C ARG A 271 -0.27 -2.22 -17.34
N GLY A 272 0.55 -1.55 -18.18
CA GLY A 272 0.70 -0.09 -18.16
C GLY A 272 -0.57 0.68 -18.52
N ASP A 273 -1.37 0.19 -19.46
CA ASP A 273 -2.65 0.81 -19.82
C ASP A 273 -3.62 0.80 -18.63
N LEU A 274 -3.74 -0.32 -17.90
CA LEU A 274 -4.61 -0.46 -16.73
C LEU A 274 -4.09 0.36 -15.54
N ALA A 275 -2.80 0.30 -15.29
CA ALA A 275 -2.17 1.10 -14.23
C ALA A 275 -2.45 2.60 -14.41
N PHE A 276 -2.28 3.10 -15.63
CA PHE A 276 -2.53 4.51 -15.94
C PHE A 276 -4.03 4.85 -15.92
N ASP A 277 -4.90 3.95 -16.33
CA ASP A 277 -6.35 4.18 -16.28
C ASP A 277 -6.85 4.37 -14.85
N VAL A 278 -6.38 3.57 -13.89
CA VAL A 278 -6.68 3.76 -12.46
C VAL A 278 -6.15 5.12 -11.97
N TYR A 279 -4.91 5.47 -12.31
CA TYR A 279 -4.31 6.76 -11.95
C TYR A 279 -5.15 7.95 -12.44
N ARG A 280 -5.49 7.99 -13.74
CA ARG A 280 -6.19 9.13 -14.33
C ARG A 280 -7.61 9.34 -13.79
N LYS A 281 -8.30 8.28 -13.35
CA LYS A 281 -9.67 8.34 -12.81
C LYS A 281 -9.78 9.15 -11.52
N ILE A 282 -8.70 9.22 -10.73
CA ILE A 282 -8.68 9.96 -9.46
C ILE A 282 -7.79 11.20 -9.50
N CYS A 283 -7.02 11.39 -10.58
CA CYS A 283 -6.08 12.50 -10.68
C CYS A 283 -6.81 13.82 -11.03
N PRO A 284 -6.64 14.89 -10.23
CA PRO A 284 -7.34 16.16 -10.41
C PRO A 284 -7.26 16.73 -11.83
N SER A 285 -6.10 16.62 -12.49
CA SER A 285 -5.91 17.14 -13.85
C SER A 285 -6.71 16.42 -14.95
N TYR A 286 -7.26 15.23 -14.66
CA TYR A 286 -8.06 14.45 -15.59
C TYR A 286 -9.56 14.48 -15.30
N ILE A 287 -9.98 15.10 -14.20
CA ILE A 287 -11.38 15.16 -13.77
C ILE A 287 -12.01 16.55 -13.92
N GLU A 288 -11.30 17.51 -14.52
CA GLU A 288 -11.78 18.86 -14.73
C GLU A 288 -13.06 18.89 -15.59
N GLU A 289 -13.14 18.07 -16.63
CA GLU A 289 -14.32 17.99 -17.52
C GLU A 289 -15.61 17.51 -16.81
N ILE A 290 -15.45 16.83 -15.65
CA ILE A 290 -16.55 16.34 -14.83
C ILE A 290 -16.69 17.12 -13.52
N SER A 291 -16.16 18.32 -13.44
CA SER A 291 -16.16 19.15 -12.22
C SER A 291 -17.56 19.39 -11.64
N ASP A 292 -18.59 19.48 -12.49
CA ASP A 292 -20.00 19.60 -12.06
C ASP A 292 -20.50 18.37 -11.28
N VAL A 293 -19.91 17.20 -11.53
CA VAL A 293 -20.20 15.95 -10.80
C VAL A 293 -19.28 15.82 -9.61
N HIS A 294 -17.97 16.00 -9.82
CA HIS A 294 -16.93 15.78 -8.82
C HIS A 294 -16.98 16.77 -7.65
N ARG A 295 -17.15 18.07 -7.92
CA ARG A 295 -17.47 19.14 -6.96
C ARG A 295 -16.44 19.47 -5.88
N THR A 296 -15.25 18.94 -5.90
CA THR A 296 -14.13 19.40 -5.06
C THR A 296 -13.23 20.34 -5.85
N GLU A 297 -12.26 20.94 -5.18
CA GLU A 297 -11.29 21.83 -5.82
C GLU A 297 -10.55 21.10 -6.94
N PRO A 298 -10.38 21.70 -8.13
CA PRO A 298 -9.89 21.00 -9.33
C PRO A 298 -8.41 20.64 -9.30
N TYR A 299 -7.70 20.96 -8.23
CA TYR A 299 -6.27 20.68 -8.03
C TYR A 299 -5.99 19.81 -6.79
N ILE A 300 -7.03 19.23 -6.17
CA ILE A 300 -6.94 18.51 -4.92
C ILE A 300 -7.38 17.06 -5.08
N TYR A 301 -6.62 16.15 -4.49
CA TYR A 301 -7.08 14.78 -4.30
C TYR A 301 -8.13 14.72 -3.18
N SER A 302 -9.21 14.02 -3.44
CA SER A 302 -10.27 13.76 -2.46
C SER A 302 -9.95 12.53 -1.62
N GLN A 303 -10.51 12.45 -0.42
CA GLN A 303 -10.46 11.21 0.37
C GLN A 303 -11.28 10.11 -0.30
N MET A 304 -12.51 10.46 -0.71
CA MET A 304 -13.42 9.52 -1.37
C MET A 304 -14.24 10.19 -2.47
N ILE A 305 -14.69 9.36 -3.41
CA ILE A 305 -15.70 9.67 -4.40
C ILE A 305 -16.87 8.74 -4.15
N ALA A 306 -18.10 9.26 -4.22
CA ALA A 306 -19.31 8.46 -4.02
C ALA A 306 -19.37 7.30 -5.02
N GLY A 307 -19.51 6.06 -4.52
CA GLY A 307 -19.53 4.81 -5.29
C GLY A 307 -20.85 4.59 -6.04
N ALA A 308 -20.93 3.46 -6.75
CA ALA A 308 -22.05 3.15 -7.63
C ALA A 308 -23.42 3.07 -6.91
N ASP A 309 -23.41 2.67 -5.64
CA ASP A 309 -24.64 2.56 -4.83
C ASP A 309 -25.09 3.88 -4.21
N ALA A 310 -24.28 4.93 -4.31
CA ALA A 310 -24.60 6.23 -3.75
C ALA A 310 -25.58 7.00 -4.62
N ALA A 311 -26.49 7.73 -3.99
CA ALA A 311 -27.45 8.61 -4.69
C ALA A 311 -26.76 9.69 -5.55
N ARG A 312 -25.52 10.07 -5.22
CA ARG A 312 -24.71 11.05 -5.96
C ARG A 312 -23.42 10.41 -6.46
N PHE A 313 -23.55 9.33 -7.21
CA PHE A 313 -22.41 8.65 -7.79
C PHE A 313 -21.45 9.59 -8.52
N GLY A 314 -20.18 9.56 -8.15
CA GLY A 314 -19.13 10.41 -8.71
C GLY A 314 -18.86 11.71 -7.94
N GLU A 315 -19.71 12.09 -6.96
CA GLU A 315 -19.46 13.27 -6.14
C GLU A 315 -18.34 13.00 -5.12
N ALA A 316 -17.28 13.78 -5.18
CA ALA A 316 -16.16 13.66 -4.26
C ALA A 316 -16.43 14.34 -2.91
N LYS A 317 -15.76 13.87 -1.88
CA LYS A 317 -15.88 14.33 -0.49
C LYS A 317 -14.53 14.44 0.19
N ASN A 318 -14.47 15.27 1.24
CA ASN A 318 -13.32 15.39 2.13
C ASN A 318 -12.02 15.66 1.39
N SER A 319 -11.98 16.74 0.62
CA SER A 319 -10.75 17.25 0.05
C SER A 319 -9.72 17.59 1.14
N TRP A 320 -8.43 17.44 0.86
CA TRP A 320 -7.29 17.68 1.76
C TRP A 320 -7.05 16.61 2.85
N LEU A 321 -8.07 15.90 3.31
CA LEU A 321 -7.99 14.96 4.42
C LEU A 321 -7.66 13.54 3.93
N THR A 322 -6.51 13.36 3.25
CA THR A 322 -6.20 12.06 2.63
C THR A 322 -4.72 11.88 2.38
N GLY A 323 -4.25 10.64 2.46
CA GLY A 323 -2.93 10.20 1.98
C GLY A 323 -2.87 9.94 0.47
N THR A 324 -3.95 10.19 -0.27
CA THR A 324 -4.03 9.90 -1.71
C THR A 324 -2.92 10.59 -2.50
N ALA A 325 -2.64 11.88 -2.21
CA ALA A 325 -1.61 12.63 -2.92
C ALA A 325 -0.22 11.99 -2.79
N ALA A 326 0.15 11.56 -1.57
CA ALA A 326 1.44 10.92 -1.32
C ALA A 326 1.56 9.58 -2.05
N TRP A 327 0.54 8.72 -1.96
CA TRP A 327 0.53 7.44 -2.66
C TRP A 327 0.48 7.61 -4.17
N THR A 328 -0.25 8.61 -4.68
CA THR A 328 -0.28 8.89 -6.12
C THR A 328 1.07 9.41 -6.62
N PHE A 329 1.79 10.20 -5.80
CA PHE A 329 3.15 10.61 -6.12
C PHE A 329 4.11 9.41 -6.22
N VAL A 330 4.05 8.48 -5.27
CA VAL A 330 4.85 7.23 -5.31
C VAL A 330 4.46 6.40 -6.53
N ASN A 331 3.16 6.22 -6.78
CA ASN A 331 2.66 5.50 -7.95
C ASN A 331 3.21 6.10 -9.25
N LEU A 332 3.03 7.41 -9.46
CA LEU A 332 3.49 8.08 -10.68
C LEU A 332 5.00 8.00 -10.84
N SER A 333 5.76 8.37 -9.79
CA SER A 333 7.22 8.48 -9.91
C SER A 333 7.93 7.13 -9.91
N GLN A 334 7.50 6.17 -9.08
CA GLN A 334 8.21 4.92 -8.87
C GLN A 334 7.61 3.73 -9.61
N ALA A 335 6.29 3.67 -9.80
CA ALA A 335 5.65 2.55 -10.49
C ALA A 335 5.44 2.82 -11.99
N LEU A 336 4.81 3.95 -12.36
CA LEU A 336 4.55 4.29 -13.76
C LEU A 336 5.82 4.78 -14.47
N LEU A 337 6.44 5.87 -14.00
CA LEU A 337 7.70 6.36 -14.56
C LEU A 337 8.88 5.44 -14.24
N GLY A 338 8.74 4.58 -13.23
CA GLY A 338 9.69 3.55 -12.89
C GLY A 338 11.01 4.06 -12.31
N ILE A 339 11.06 5.28 -11.76
CA ILE A 339 12.28 5.86 -11.20
C ILE A 339 12.32 5.53 -9.70
N GLN A 340 12.96 4.42 -9.36
CA GLN A 340 12.89 3.81 -8.03
C GLN A 340 14.19 4.02 -7.25
N PRO A 341 14.15 4.80 -6.16
CA PRO A 341 15.25 4.81 -5.21
C PRO A 341 15.47 3.44 -4.60
N GLU A 342 16.72 2.96 -4.65
CA GLU A 342 17.12 1.70 -4.03
C GLU A 342 18.38 1.89 -3.17
N TYR A 343 18.72 0.90 -2.37
CA TYR A 343 19.84 0.99 -1.43
C TYR A 343 21.16 1.27 -2.14
N ASP A 344 21.39 0.68 -3.31
CA ASP A 344 22.66 0.72 -4.04
C ASP A 344 22.61 1.64 -5.28
N GLY A 345 21.52 2.37 -5.49
CA GLY A 345 21.39 3.27 -6.62
C GLY A 345 19.96 3.57 -7.03
N LEU A 346 19.81 4.15 -8.19
CA LEU A 346 18.52 4.47 -8.77
C LEU A 346 18.16 3.41 -9.82
N VAL A 347 17.07 2.69 -9.62
CA VAL A 347 16.57 1.72 -10.60
C VAL A 347 15.62 2.42 -11.57
N VAL A 348 15.73 2.11 -12.86
CA VAL A 348 14.81 2.58 -13.90
C VAL A 348 14.05 1.40 -14.48
N ASN A 349 12.73 1.32 -14.18
CA ASN A 349 11.86 0.21 -14.58
C ASN A 349 10.45 0.72 -14.93
N PRO A 350 10.30 1.48 -16.02
CA PRO A 350 9.04 2.12 -16.37
C PRO A 350 7.95 1.11 -16.72
N CYS A 351 6.70 1.46 -16.36
CA CYS A 351 5.50 0.76 -16.80
C CYS A 351 4.51 1.80 -17.35
N LEU A 352 4.47 1.96 -18.67
CA LEU A 352 3.81 3.07 -19.35
C LEU A 352 2.69 2.60 -20.26
N PRO A 353 1.63 3.41 -20.46
CA PRO A 353 0.59 3.10 -21.44
C PRO A 353 1.15 2.92 -22.84
N LYS A 354 0.51 2.07 -23.65
CA LYS A 354 0.90 1.86 -25.06
C LYS A 354 0.93 3.15 -25.85
N ALA A 355 0.01 4.06 -25.56
CA ALA A 355 -0.12 5.34 -26.28
C ALA A 355 0.96 6.37 -25.95
N PHE A 356 1.78 6.14 -24.90
CA PHE A 356 2.87 7.06 -24.57
C PHE A 356 4.05 6.88 -25.53
N GLY A 357 4.70 7.99 -25.86
CA GLY A 357 5.98 8.00 -26.58
C GLY A 357 7.17 8.14 -25.63
N ASP A 358 8.29 8.61 -26.19
CA ASP A 358 9.51 8.88 -25.45
C ASP A 358 9.30 9.90 -24.33
N LEU A 359 10.03 9.75 -23.23
CA LEU A 359 9.97 10.61 -22.06
C LEU A 359 11.36 11.13 -21.69
N GLN A 360 11.39 12.36 -21.18
CA GLN A 360 12.57 12.95 -20.56
C GLN A 360 12.27 13.26 -19.09
N ILE A 361 13.12 12.79 -18.20
CA ILE A 361 12.94 12.94 -16.75
C ILE A 361 14.20 13.56 -16.16
N LYS A 362 14.01 14.62 -15.37
CA LYS A 362 15.05 15.14 -14.50
C LYS A 362 14.75 14.74 -13.06
N ARG A 363 15.68 14.04 -12.42
CA ARG A 363 15.53 13.57 -11.03
C ARG A 363 16.76 14.00 -10.21
N ARG A 364 16.52 14.64 -9.09
CA ARG A 364 17.55 14.78 -8.05
C ARG A 364 17.45 13.57 -7.11
N TYR A 365 18.57 12.86 -6.95
CA TYR A 365 18.64 11.71 -6.06
C TYR A 365 19.96 11.75 -5.29
N ARG A 366 19.87 11.71 -3.96
CA ARG A 366 21.00 11.97 -3.07
C ARG A 366 21.71 13.27 -3.48
N ASP A 367 22.99 13.26 -3.74
CA ASP A 367 23.79 14.44 -4.06
C ASP A 367 23.99 14.71 -5.56
N ALA A 368 23.25 14.04 -6.44
CA ALA A 368 23.43 14.12 -7.88
C ALA A 368 22.11 14.43 -8.63
N GLU A 369 22.25 14.99 -9.84
CA GLU A 369 21.19 15.16 -10.80
C GLU A 369 21.25 14.07 -11.87
N TYR A 370 20.10 13.52 -12.23
CA TYR A 370 19.95 12.48 -13.24
C TYR A 370 19.08 13.00 -14.36
N TYR A 371 19.60 12.97 -15.58
CA TYR A 371 18.90 13.30 -16.82
C TYR A 371 18.64 11.98 -17.54
N ILE A 372 17.38 11.55 -17.56
CA ILE A 372 16.98 10.22 -18.01
C ILE A 372 16.10 10.34 -19.24
N ASP A 373 16.60 9.84 -20.35
CA ASP A 373 15.88 9.75 -21.64
C ASP A 373 15.35 8.32 -21.80
N ILE A 374 14.03 8.15 -21.73
CA ILE A 374 13.36 6.87 -21.93
C ILE A 374 12.87 6.82 -23.37
N ARG A 375 13.39 5.86 -24.14
CA ARG A 375 12.95 5.54 -25.50
C ARG A 375 11.93 4.41 -25.43
N LYS A 376 10.71 4.71 -25.84
CA LYS A 376 9.58 3.79 -25.73
C LYS A 376 9.03 3.41 -27.11
N PRO A 377 9.30 2.18 -27.59
CA PRO A 377 8.67 1.67 -28.80
C PRO A 377 7.16 1.57 -28.68
N ASP A 378 6.47 1.69 -29.84
CA ASP A 378 5.02 1.53 -29.89
C ASP A 378 4.58 0.18 -29.34
N GLY A 379 3.54 0.18 -28.52
CA GLY A 379 2.94 -1.02 -27.96
C GLY A 379 3.68 -1.64 -26.78
N VAL A 380 4.89 -1.21 -26.46
CA VAL A 380 5.62 -1.67 -25.26
C VAL A 380 5.03 -0.99 -24.02
N GLU A 381 4.72 -1.77 -22.99
CA GLU A 381 4.23 -1.24 -21.71
C GLU A 381 5.28 -1.31 -20.61
N LYS A 382 6.12 -2.36 -20.59
CA LYS A 382 7.09 -2.59 -19.52
C LYS A 382 8.32 -3.32 -20.04
N GLY A 383 9.43 -3.16 -19.32
CA GLY A 383 10.70 -3.80 -19.60
C GLY A 383 11.76 -2.79 -19.98
N VAL A 384 13.01 -3.16 -19.73
CA VAL A 384 14.21 -2.45 -20.15
C VAL A 384 15.06 -3.41 -20.95
N GLU A 385 15.19 -3.16 -22.26
CA GLU A 385 16.01 -3.94 -23.14
C GLU A 385 17.50 -3.65 -22.92
N TRP A 386 17.86 -2.39 -22.77
CA TRP A 386 19.20 -1.95 -22.42
C TRP A 386 19.18 -0.55 -21.79
N MET A 387 20.24 -0.26 -21.06
CA MET A 387 20.50 1.05 -20.47
C MET A 387 21.94 1.49 -20.68
N GLU A 388 22.13 2.77 -20.94
CA GLU A 388 23.43 3.44 -21.02
C GLU A 388 23.51 4.53 -19.95
N VAL A 389 24.66 4.63 -19.28
CA VAL A 389 24.97 5.71 -18.34
C VAL A 389 26.22 6.43 -18.86
N ASP A 390 26.10 7.73 -19.17
CA ASP A 390 27.16 8.57 -19.73
C ASP A 390 27.78 7.99 -21.02
N GLY A 391 26.97 7.32 -21.84
CA GLY A 391 27.37 6.72 -23.12
C GLY A 391 27.94 5.31 -23.00
N GLU A 392 28.00 4.74 -21.80
CA GLU A 392 28.46 3.36 -21.57
C GLU A 392 27.28 2.45 -21.23
N LYS A 393 27.16 1.32 -21.96
CA LYS A 393 26.13 0.31 -21.64
C LYS A 393 26.44 -0.35 -20.31
N ILE A 394 25.40 -0.46 -19.47
CA ILE A 394 25.49 -1.17 -18.21
C ILE A 394 24.62 -2.44 -18.21
N ALA A 395 24.96 -3.40 -17.35
CA ALA A 395 24.16 -4.60 -17.15
C ALA A 395 22.96 -4.27 -16.23
N GLY A 396 21.78 -4.71 -16.65
CA GLY A 396 20.55 -4.47 -15.89
C GLY A 396 20.05 -3.03 -16.01
N ASN A 397 19.25 -2.63 -15.02
CA ASN A 397 18.53 -1.34 -15.02
C ASN A 397 18.77 -0.51 -13.74
N GLN A 398 19.83 -0.79 -13.00
CA GLN A 398 20.24 -0.02 -11.82
C GLN A 398 21.43 0.86 -12.11
N ILE A 399 21.28 2.17 -11.94
CA ILE A 399 22.34 3.16 -12.10
C ILE A 399 23.22 3.11 -10.85
N PRO A 400 24.52 2.80 -11.00
CA PRO A 400 25.41 2.68 -9.85
C PRO A 400 25.72 4.04 -9.22
N LEU A 401 25.89 4.07 -7.91
CA LEU A 401 26.36 5.25 -7.19
C LEU A 401 27.88 5.38 -7.33
N ILE A 402 28.32 6.47 -7.95
CA ILE A 402 29.75 6.77 -8.09
C ILE A 402 30.11 7.90 -7.09
N PRO A 403 31.01 7.66 -6.12
CA PRO A 403 31.37 8.68 -5.13
C PRO A 403 31.85 9.97 -5.79
N GLY A 404 31.28 11.10 -5.36
CA GLY A 404 31.64 12.42 -5.83
C GLY A 404 31.03 12.84 -7.19
N LYS A 405 30.39 11.94 -7.93
CA LYS A 405 29.70 12.26 -9.18
C LYS A 405 28.42 13.05 -8.89
N LYS A 406 28.22 14.14 -9.62
CA LYS A 406 27.12 15.09 -9.41
C LYS A 406 26.09 15.10 -10.54
N GLU A 407 26.39 14.46 -11.66
CA GLU A 407 25.54 14.46 -12.85
C GLU A 407 25.63 13.12 -13.57
N TYR A 408 24.47 12.60 -14.00
CA TYR A 408 24.34 11.37 -14.76
C TYR A 408 23.44 11.61 -15.98
N HIS A 409 23.89 11.19 -17.15
CA HIS A 409 23.10 11.14 -18.36
C HIS A 409 22.75 9.69 -18.67
N VAL A 410 21.47 9.38 -18.65
CA VAL A 410 20.97 8.01 -18.75
C VAL A 410 20.06 7.87 -19.96
N THR A 411 20.34 6.90 -20.81
CA THR A 411 19.44 6.51 -21.90
C THR A 411 18.90 5.12 -21.63
N VAL A 412 17.59 4.98 -21.64
CA VAL A 412 16.88 3.72 -21.40
C VAL A 412 16.08 3.34 -22.61
N GLN A 413 16.30 2.16 -23.15
CA GLN A 413 15.48 1.56 -24.18
C GLN A 413 14.50 0.59 -23.54
N MET A 414 13.21 0.85 -23.66
CA MET A 414 12.18 -0.12 -23.30
C MET A 414 12.06 -1.21 -24.36
N GLY A 415 11.74 -2.47 -23.92
CA GLY A 415 11.55 -3.61 -24.81
C GLY A 415 11.05 -4.85 -24.06
#